data_e556a21ae6b9ee62cf355f5bc18e15cc
#
_entry.id   e556a21ae6b9ee62cf355f5bc18e15cc
#
_cell.length_a   1.000
_cell.length_b   1.000
_cell.length_c   1.000
_cell.angle_alpha   90.00
_cell.angle_beta   90.00
_cell.angle_gamma   90.00
#
_symmetry.space_group_name_H-M   'P 1'
#
loop_
_entity.id
_entity.type
_entity.pdbx_description
1 polymer ?
#
loop_
_entity_poly.entity_id
_entity_poly.type
_entity_poly.pdbx_seq_one_letter_code
_entity_poly.pdbx_strand_id
1 'polypeptide(L)'
;MATMRLTVIALVICSATLPLSSSMASKSLTYDLIKSIDHDPQAFTQGLEIDEGIMYESTGLYGYSQLREISTTDGSLVRSVDLPSTVFGEGLTVTGQNVLVLTWKSGIIFEFEKDNFTQVGEHSLEGEGWGICSFNDRLFISNGTNVLSVRDPETLDPIGSLVVGEEDEIWNLNELECHGNHILANQWMTPFVHIISASSGEVLSSIDLSGLPSGTSGDRNE
;
A
#
# COMPACT_ATOMS: atom_id res chain seq x y z
N MET A 1 -33.50 -10.31 -2.09
CA MET A 1 -32.99 -9.44 -1.03
C MET A 1 -31.47 -9.61 -1.03
N ALA A 2 -30.76 -8.68 -1.65
CA ALA A 2 -29.29 -8.72 -1.69
C ALA A 2 -28.78 -8.26 -0.33
N THR A 3 -28.09 -9.13 0.38
CA THR A 3 -27.35 -8.79 1.60
C THR A 3 -26.14 -7.96 1.19
N MET A 4 -26.21 -6.67 1.49
CA MET A 4 -25.10 -5.73 1.36
C MET A 4 -23.95 -6.20 2.23
N ARG A 5 -22.79 -6.40 1.65
CA ARG A 5 -21.58 -6.87 2.35
C ARG A 5 -20.70 -5.66 2.64
N LEU A 6 -20.39 -5.49 3.92
CA LEU A 6 -19.56 -4.40 4.43
C LEU A 6 -18.08 -4.80 4.28
N THR A 7 -17.31 -4.06 3.51
CA THR A 7 -15.84 -4.11 3.55
C THR A 7 -15.36 -3.01 4.49
N VAL A 8 -14.50 -3.36 5.43
CA VAL A 8 -14.00 -2.44 6.45
C VAL A 8 -12.63 -1.95 6.01
N ILE A 9 -12.50 -0.64 5.80
CA ILE A 9 -11.19 0.02 5.70
C ILE A 9 -10.89 0.61 7.07
N ALA A 10 -9.81 0.16 7.70
CA ALA A 10 -9.37 0.63 9.00
C ALA A 10 -8.23 1.65 8.82
N LEU A 11 -8.48 2.90 9.18
CA LEU A 11 -7.43 3.91 9.30
C LEU A 11 -6.81 3.79 10.70
N VAL A 12 -5.54 3.39 10.78
CA VAL A 12 -4.80 3.27 12.03
C VAL A 12 -3.91 4.49 12.21
N ILE A 13 -4.23 5.37 13.15
CA ILE A 13 -3.34 6.44 13.58
C ILE A 13 -2.64 5.97 14.86
N CYS A 14 -1.33 5.73 14.79
CA CYS A 14 -0.51 5.33 15.93
C CYS A 14 0.21 6.54 16.53
N SER A 15 -0.12 6.95 17.75
CA SER A 15 0.65 7.90 18.54
C SER A 15 1.55 7.14 19.51
N ALA A 16 2.82 6.91 19.13
CA ALA A 16 3.80 6.26 19.98
C ALA A 16 4.87 7.26 20.46
N THR A 17 5.00 7.42 21.77
CA THR A 17 6.19 8.03 22.40
C THR A 17 7.16 6.90 22.76
N LEU A 18 8.31 6.86 22.07
CA LEU A 18 9.33 5.82 22.24
C LEU A 18 10.32 6.17 23.36
N PRO A 19 10.67 5.25 24.27
CA PRO A 19 11.86 5.31 25.09
C PRO A 19 13.05 4.64 24.39
N LEU A 20 14.25 5.21 24.56
CA LEU A 20 15.51 4.72 23.99
C LEU A 20 16.01 3.44 24.70
N SER A 21 16.47 2.49 23.89
CA SER A 21 17.44 1.40 24.09
C SER A 21 17.15 0.28 25.06
N SER A 22 16.97 -0.91 24.51
CA SER A 22 17.59 -2.21 24.88
C SER A 22 17.08 -3.29 23.91
N SER A 23 17.88 -4.33 23.61
CA SER A 23 17.54 -5.51 22.81
C SER A 23 16.05 -5.87 22.93
N MET A 24 15.28 -5.64 21.90
CA MET A 24 13.80 -5.63 21.99
C MET A 24 13.24 -6.80 21.20
N ALA A 25 12.64 -7.73 21.94
CA ALA A 25 11.54 -8.49 21.37
C ALA A 25 10.58 -7.46 20.70
N SER A 26 10.25 -7.67 19.42
CA SER A 26 9.32 -6.82 18.67
C SER A 26 8.08 -6.54 19.50
N LYS A 27 7.85 -5.27 19.82
CA LYS A 27 6.73 -4.88 20.67
C LYS A 27 5.45 -4.98 19.87
N SER A 28 4.56 -5.88 20.23
CA SER A 28 3.21 -5.90 19.67
C SER A 28 2.46 -4.64 20.08
N LEU A 29 1.95 -3.91 19.09
CA LEU A 29 1.08 -2.75 19.29
C LEU A 29 -0.38 -3.16 19.15
N THR A 30 -1.25 -2.41 19.81
CA THR A 30 -2.70 -2.49 19.63
C THR A 30 -3.19 -1.37 18.72
N TYR A 31 -4.38 -1.51 18.16
CA TYR A 31 -5.04 -0.49 17.37
C TYR A 31 -6.42 -0.15 17.95
N ASP A 32 -6.90 1.04 17.61
CA ASP A 32 -8.29 1.45 17.85
C ASP A 32 -9.00 1.61 16.51
N LEU A 33 -10.12 0.91 16.33
CA LEU A 33 -10.97 1.09 15.15
C LEU A 33 -11.77 2.39 15.29
N ILE A 34 -11.38 3.41 14.53
CA ILE A 34 -12.01 4.73 14.59
C ILE A 34 -13.25 4.80 13.70
N LYS A 35 -13.17 4.21 12.49
CA LYS A 35 -14.25 4.29 11.49
C LYS A 35 -14.18 3.10 10.54
N SER A 36 -15.36 2.68 10.09
CA SER A 36 -15.52 1.78 8.95
C SER A 36 -16.39 2.46 7.91
N ILE A 37 -16.05 2.29 6.64
CA ILE A 37 -16.84 2.76 5.51
C ILE A 37 -17.14 1.60 4.57
N ASP A 38 -18.23 1.72 3.81
CA ASP A 38 -18.55 0.74 2.78
C ASP A 38 -17.49 0.76 1.68
N HIS A 39 -17.28 -0.38 1.04
CA HIS A 39 -16.34 -0.51 -0.06
C HIS A 39 -16.96 -1.35 -1.17
N ASP A 40 -16.60 -1.06 -2.42
CA ASP A 40 -17.04 -1.81 -3.59
C ASP A 40 -16.55 -3.27 -3.51
N PRO A 41 -17.46 -4.25 -3.37
CA PRO A 41 -17.05 -5.65 -3.23
C PRO A 41 -16.45 -6.24 -4.52
N GLN A 42 -16.49 -5.51 -5.64
CA GLN A 42 -15.88 -5.91 -6.89
C GLN A 42 -14.47 -5.32 -7.07
N ALA A 43 -14.10 -4.33 -6.28
CA ALA A 43 -12.75 -3.80 -6.27
C ALA A 43 -11.80 -4.83 -5.62
N PHE A 44 -10.79 -5.20 -6.34
CA PHE A 44 -9.70 -6.02 -5.82
C PHE A 44 -8.55 -5.10 -5.46
N THR A 45 -8.69 -4.44 -4.29
CA THR A 45 -7.76 -3.40 -3.81
C THR A 45 -6.35 -3.95 -3.67
N GLN A 46 -5.39 -3.25 -4.25
CA GLN A 46 -3.97 -3.55 -4.18
C GLN A 46 -3.19 -2.42 -3.52
N GLY A 47 -3.56 -1.18 -3.75
CA GLY A 47 -2.97 -0.01 -3.12
C GLY A 47 -4.03 0.94 -2.60
N LEU A 48 -3.75 1.61 -1.48
CA LEU A 48 -4.66 2.54 -0.83
C LEU A 48 -3.87 3.63 -0.09
N GLU A 49 -4.03 4.88 -0.49
CA GLU A 49 -3.38 6.03 0.15
C GLU A 49 -4.37 7.18 0.32
N ILE A 50 -4.23 7.92 1.43
CA ILE A 50 -4.99 9.16 1.67
C ILE A 50 -4.04 10.34 1.61
N ASP A 51 -4.24 11.20 0.60
CA ASP A 51 -3.52 12.46 0.47
C ASP A 51 -4.49 13.63 0.47
N GLU A 52 -4.24 14.64 1.32
CA GLU A 52 -5.06 15.86 1.48
C GLU A 52 -6.57 15.58 1.67
N GLY A 53 -6.92 14.44 2.28
CA GLY A 53 -8.30 14.04 2.55
C GLY A 53 -9.00 13.32 1.38
N ILE A 54 -8.31 13.09 0.29
CA ILE A 54 -8.74 12.29 -0.86
C ILE A 54 -8.16 10.88 -0.70
N MET A 55 -8.99 9.87 -0.89
CA MET A 55 -8.56 8.47 -0.87
C MET A 55 -8.35 7.98 -2.30
N TYR A 56 -7.13 7.59 -2.61
CA TYR A 56 -6.75 6.95 -3.86
C TYR A 56 -6.67 5.44 -3.67
N GLU A 57 -7.18 4.70 -4.63
CA GLU A 57 -7.17 3.25 -4.64
C GLU A 57 -6.67 2.74 -6.00
N SER A 58 -5.74 1.81 -6.01
CA SER A 58 -5.44 0.98 -7.17
C SER A 58 -6.03 -0.41 -6.99
N THR A 59 -6.55 -0.96 -8.08
CA THR A 59 -7.14 -2.30 -8.08
C THR A 59 -6.42 -3.22 -9.05
N GLY A 60 -6.39 -4.52 -8.70
CA GLY A 60 -5.85 -5.58 -9.52
C GLY A 60 -6.87 -6.20 -10.48
N LEU A 61 -6.52 -7.35 -11.04
CA LEU A 61 -7.21 -8.18 -12.02
C LEU A 61 -7.03 -7.71 -13.47
N TYR A 62 -6.50 -8.61 -14.31
CA TYR A 62 -6.35 -8.35 -15.74
C TYR A 62 -7.67 -7.99 -16.40
N GLY A 63 -7.69 -6.87 -17.11
CA GLY A 63 -8.89 -6.34 -17.77
C GLY A 63 -9.84 -5.56 -16.87
N TYR A 64 -9.54 -5.43 -15.56
CA TYR A 64 -10.39 -4.75 -14.58
C TYR A 64 -9.60 -3.82 -13.64
N SER A 65 -8.27 -3.74 -13.80
CA SER A 65 -7.42 -2.88 -12.98
C SER A 65 -7.72 -1.41 -13.21
N GLN A 66 -7.82 -0.64 -12.14
CA GLN A 66 -8.17 0.79 -12.17
C GLN A 66 -7.32 1.59 -11.19
N LEU A 67 -7.10 2.87 -11.49
CA LEU A 67 -6.84 3.91 -10.51
C LEU A 67 -8.16 4.59 -10.17
N ARG A 68 -8.47 4.76 -8.89
CA ARG A 68 -9.77 5.21 -8.38
C ARG A 68 -9.60 6.31 -7.33
N GLU A 69 -10.54 7.22 -7.28
CA GLU A 69 -10.76 8.14 -6.17
C GLU A 69 -12.01 7.72 -5.42
N ILE A 70 -11.88 7.53 -4.11
CA ILE A 70 -12.93 7.01 -3.22
C ILE A 70 -13.27 8.07 -2.18
N SER A 71 -14.55 8.27 -1.95
CA SER A 71 -15.04 9.16 -0.89
C SER A 71 -14.68 8.63 0.50
N THR A 72 -13.91 9.39 1.27
CA THR A 72 -13.59 9.07 2.67
C THR A 72 -14.80 9.15 3.60
N THR A 73 -15.95 9.67 3.10
CA THR A 73 -17.17 9.81 3.88
C THR A 73 -17.97 8.54 3.91
N ASP A 74 -18.18 7.91 2.78
CA ASP A 74 -19.10 6.78 2.59
C ASP A 74 -18.55 5.63 1.72
N GLY A 75 -17.32 5.75 1.21
CA GLY A 75 -16.67 4.71 0.39
C GLY A 75 -17.17 4.67 -1.06
N SER A 76 -17.97 5.64 -1.49
CA SER A 76 -18.46 5.69 -2.88
C SER A 76 -17.36 6.05 -3.86
N LEU A 77 -17.41 5.46 -5.07
CA LEU A 77 -16.54 5.81 -6.18
C LEU A 77 -16.84 7.24 -6.66
N VAL A 78 -15.83 8.11 -6.63
CA VAL A 78 -15.91 9.48 -7.15
C VAL A 78 -15.56 9.52 -8.64
N ARG A 79 -14.42 8.92 -9.01
CA ARG A 79 -13.94 8.76 -10.38
C ARG A 79 -12.96 7.63 -10.50
N SER A 80 -12.73 7.16 -11.73
CA SER A 80 -11.71 6.15 -12.01
C SER A 80 -11.18 6.29 -13.43
N VAL A 81 -10.02 5.68 -13.67
CA VAL A 81 -9.47 5.40 -14.98
C VAL A 81 -9.05 3.95 -15.06
N ASP A 82 -9.36 3.29 -16.17
CA ASP A 82 -8.96 1.91 -16.42
C ASP A 82 -7.47 1.86 -16.78
N LEU A 83 -6.75 0.89 -16.20
CA LEU A 83 -5.42 0.51 -16.67
C LEU A 83 -5.54 -0.36 -17.93
N PRO A 84 -4.47 -0.48 -18.75
CA PRO A 84 -4.47 -1.38 -19.88
C PRO A 84 -4.90 -2.81 -19.48
N SER A 85 -5.76 -3.44 -20.28
CA SER A 85 -6.32 -4.77 -19.95
C SER A 85 -5.29 -5.90 -19.81
N THR A 86 -4.06 -5.66 -20.26
CA THR A 86 -2.94 -6.60 -20.22
C THR A 86 -2.10 -6.50 -18.95
N VAL A 87 -2.41 -5.54 -18.05
CA VAL A 87 -1.69 -5.38 -16.79
C VAL A 87 -2.56 -5.74 -15.60
N PHE A 88 -1.91 -6.10 -14.52
CA PHE A 88 -2.51 -6.24 -13.20
C PHE A 88 -1.97 -5.09 -12.36
N GLY A 89 -2.85 -4.17 -11.92
CA GLY A 89 -2.50 -3.03 -11.07
C GLY A 89 -2.16 -3.51 -9.65
N GLU A 90 -1.19 -2.86 -9.05
CA GLU A 90 -0.70 -3.13 -7.69
C GLU A 90 -0.66 -1.84 -6.88
N GLY A 91 0.21 -1.73 -5.89
CA GLY A 91 0.34 -0.58 -4.99
C GLY A 91 0.39 0.77 -5.69
N LEU A 92 -0.03 1.81 -5.00
CA LEU A 92 0.03 3.19 -5.47
C LEU A 92 0.67 4.11 -4.44
N THR A 93 1.17 5.25 -4.89
CA THR A 93 1.57 6.36 -4.00
C THR A 93 1.41 7.71 -4.68
N VAL A 94 1.15 8.74 -3.87
CA VAL A 94 1.07 10.13 -4.34
C VAL A 94 2.45 10.79 -4.25
N THR A 95 2.88 11.43 -5.33
CA THR A 95 4.13 12.19 -5.41
C THR A 95 3.86 13.59 -5.95
N GLY A 96 3.75 14.57 -5.06
CA GLY A 96 3.45 15.95 -5.48
C GLY A 96 2.09 16.06 -6.17
N GLN A 97 2.09 16.29 -7.48
CA GLN A 97 0.88 16.43 -8.29
C GLN A 97 0.51 15.16 -9.07
N ASN A 98 1.24 14.06 -8.86
CA ASN A 98 1.05 12.82 -9.59
C ASN A 98 0.73 11.65 -8.67
N VAL A 99 0.11 10.63 -9.22
CA VAL A 99 -0.11 9.32 -8.60
C VAL A 99 0.67 8.29 -9.40
N LEU A 100 1.52 7.54 -8.73
CA LEU A 100 2.23 6.39 -9.30
C LEU A 100 1.43 5.12 -9.01
N VAL A 101 1.29 4.26 -10.01
CA VAL A 101 0.63 2.96 -9.88
C VAL A 101 1.55 1.87 -10.39
N LEU A 102 1.85 0.90 -9.54
CA LEU A 102 2.66 -0.26 -9.91
C LEU A 102 1.86 -1.28 -10.73
N THR A 103 2.60 -2.15 -11.40
CA THR A 103 2.06 -3.37 -12.00
C THR A 103 2.76 -4.61 -11.44
N TRP A 104 2.03 -5.71 -11.27
CA TRP A 104 2.56 -6.95 -10.69
C TRP A 104 3.78 -7.48 -11.47
N LYS A 105 3.57 -7.93 -12.69
CA LYS A 105 4.60 -8.61 -13.51
C LYS A 105 4.89 -7.93 -14.83
N SER A 106 4.23 -6.81 -15.10
CA SER A 106 4.38 -6.13 -16.39
C SER A 106 5.64 -5.25 -16.47
N GLY A 107 6.30 -5.02 -15.32
CA GLY A 107 7.53 -4.23 -15.28
C GLY A 107 7.30 -2.75 -15.57
N ILE A 108 6.12 -2.22 -15.23
CA ILE A 108 5.70 -0.86 -15.54
C ILE A 108 5.25 -0.16 -14.26
N ILE A 109 5.63 1.11 -14.13
CA ILE A 109 5.03 2.07 -13.20
C ILE A 109 4.31 3.09 -14.07
N PHE A 110 3.00 3.21 -13.91
CA PHE A 110 2.22 4.27 -14.54
C PHE A 110 2.25 5.53 -13.68
N GLU A 111 2.29 6.69 -14.34
CA GLU A 111 2.20 7.99 -13.70
C GLU A 111 1.00 8.75 -14.24
N PHE A 112 0.13 9.22 -13.33
CA PHE A 112 -1.09 9.94 -13.62
C PHE A 112 -1.09 11.30 -12.93
N GLU A 113 -1.61 12.34 -13.58
CA GLU A 113 -1.95 13.60 -12.91
C GLU A 113 -3.02 13.35 -11.82
N LYS A 114 -2.75 13.84 -10.60
CA LYS A 114 -3.63 13.68 -9.45
C LYS A 114 -5.03 14.28 -9.68
N ASP A 115 -5.11 15.41 -10.39
CA ASP A 115 -6.35 16.18 -10.55
C ASP A 115 -7.38 15.55 -11.51
N ASN A 116 -6.93 14.82 -12.54
CA ASN A 116 -7.81 14.38 -13.63
C ASN A 116 -7.57 12.93 -14.07
N PHE A 117 -6.57 12.25 -13.52
CA PHE A 117 -6.11 10.91 -13.89
C PHE A 117 -5.67 10.78 -15.36
N THR A 118 -5.18 11.88 -15.94
CA THR A 118 -4.49 11.80 -17.24
C THR A 118 -3.14 11.10 -17.04
N GLN A 119 -2.89 10.02 -17.81
CA GLN A 119 -1.58 9.38 -17.81
C GLN A 119 -0.55 10.32 -18.42
N VAL A 120 0.50 10.63 -17.69
CA VAL A 120 1.58 11.55 -18.09
C VAL A 120 2.93 10.87 -18.21
N GLY A 121 3.06 9.66 -17.65
CA GLY A 121 4.30 8.90 -17.68
C GLY A 121 4.09 7.39 -17.65
N GLU A 122 5.15 6.70 -18.07
CA GLU A 122 5.31 5.26 -17.98
C GLU A 122 6.79 4.97 -17.77
N HIS A 123 7.12 4.30 -16.67
CA HIS A 123 8.50 4.06 -16.25
C HIS A 123 8.75 2.57 -16.07
N SER A 124 10.01 2.17 -16.22
CA SER A 124 10.39 0.76 -16.08
C SER A 124 10.52 0.34 -14.61
N LEU A 125 9.98 -0.82 -14.30
CA LEU A 125 10.17 -1.51 -13.03
C LEU A 125 10.85 -2.85 -13.29
N GLU A 126 11.98 -3.10 -12.66
CA GLU A 126 12.64 -4.40 -12.72
C GLU A 126 12.00 -5.37 -11.71
N GLY A 127 11.55 -6.54 -12.21
CA GLY A 127 10.89 -7.55 -11.39
C GLY A 127 9.41 -7.31 -11.16
N GLU A 128 8.92 -7.78 -10.02
CA GLU A 128 7.53 -7.59 -9.60
C GLU A 128 7.38 -6.30 -8.78
N GLY A 129 6.25 -5.59 -8.93
CA GLY A 129 5.87 -4.51 -8.05
C GLY A 129 4.66 -4.92 -7.22
N TRP A 130 4.72 -4.77 -5.90
CA TRP A 130 3.63 -5.08 -4.99
C TRP A 130 3.13 -3.80 -4.31
N GLY A 131 3.82 -3.25 -3.34
CA GLY A 131 3.50 -1.99 -2.68
C GLY A 131 4.50 -0.89 -2.97
N ILE A 132 4.09 0.34 -2.84
CA ILE A 132 4.95 1.51 -3.00
C ILE A 132 4.55 2.58 -2.00
N CYS A 133 5.52 3.27 -1.39
CA CYS A 133 5.26 4.50 -0.66
C CYS A 133 6.36 5.53 -0.89
N SER A 134 6.05 6.81 -0.65
CA SER A 134 6.95 7.93 -0.89
C SER A 134 7.31 8.70 0.37
N PHE A 135 8.60 9.06 0.48
CA PHE A 135 9.07 10.22 1.23
C PHE A 135 9.48 11.31 0.23
N ASN A 136 9.70 12.53 0.72
CA ASN A 136 10.08 13.65 -0.14
C ASN A 136 11.36 13.39 -0.95
N ASP A 137 12.27 12.54 -0.46
CA ASP A 137 13.61 12.32 -1.00
C ASP A 137 13.82 10.92 -1.58
N ARG A 138 12.85 10.02 -1.45
CA ARG A 138 12.94 8.65 -1.96
C ARG A 138 11.60 7.92 -1.99
N LEU A 139 11.53 6.87 -2.82
CA LEU A 139 10.44 5.90 -2.87
C LEU A 139 10.93 4.55 -2.37
N PHE A 140 10.01 3.78 -1.78
CA PHE A 140 10.24 2.38 -1.44
C PHE A 140 9.24 1.51 -2.19
N ILE A 141 9.72 0.42 -2.79
CA ILE A 141 8.88 -0.55 -3.51
C ILE A 141 9.15 -1.93 -2.96
N SER A 142 8.09 -2.63 -2.59
CA SER A 142 8.10 -4.05 -2.21
C SER A 142 7.89 -4.96 -3.43
N ASN A 143 8.30 -6.21 -3.31
CA ASN A 143 8.14 -7.25 -4.33
C ASN A 143 7.89 -8.64 -3.73
N GLY A 144 7.36 -8.70 -2.51
CA GLY A 144 7.11 -9.92 -1.77
C GLY A 144 8.33 -10.51 -1.06
N THR A 145 9.50 -9.90 -1.17
CA THR A 145 10.68 -10.28 -0.36
C THR A 145 10.77 -9.39 0.89
N ASN A 146 11.80 -9.58 1.70
CA ASN A 146 12.16 -8.67 2.78
C ASN A 146 13.10 -7.53 2.32
N VAL A 147 13.30 -7.36 1.01
CA VAL A 147 14.14 -6.30 0.45
C VAL A 147 13.30 -5.31 -0.31
N LEU A 148 13.27 -4.08 0.17
CA LEU A 148 12.61 -2.97 -0.52
C LEU A 148 13.58 -2.32 -1.50
N SER A 149 13.15 -2.10 -2.75
CA SER A 149 13.86 -1.26 -3.71
C SER A 149 13.72 0.21 -3.28
N VAL A 150 14.83 0.95 -3.28
CA VAL A 150 14.84 2.39 -3.00
C VAL A 150 15.05 3.13 -4.31
N ARG A 151 14.16 4.09 -4.61
CA ARG A 151 14.19 4.83 -5.87
C ARG A 151 14.22 6.32 -5.67
N ASP A 152 14.79 7.02 -6.61
CA ASP A 152 14.73 8.47 -6.73
C ASP A 152 13.28 8.90 -7.07
N PRO A 153 12.68 9.85 -6.35
CA PRO A 153 11.27 10.22 -6.57
C PRO A 153 11.01 11.02 -7.85
N GLU A 154 12.05 11.62 -8.45
CA GLU A 154 11.90 12.43 -9.67
C GLU A 154 12.14 11.58 -10.94
N THR A 155 13.15 10.73 -10.91
CA THR A 155 13.54 9.91 -12.08
C THR A 155 12.99 8.50 -12.06
N LEU A 156 12.57 8.02 -10.89
CA LEU A 156 12.18 6.65 -10.58
C LEU A 156 13.30 5.61 -10.78
N ASP A 157 14.55 6.08 -10.97
CA ASP A 157 15.70 5.20 -11.07
C ASP A 157 16.03 4.52 -9.73
N PRO A 158 16.47 3.27 -9.72
CA PRO A 158 16.91 2.60 -8.50
C PRO A 158 18.19 3.27 -7.97
N ILE A 159 18.16 3.69 -6.70
CA ILE A 159 19.29 4.31 -5.99
C ILE A 159 19.83 3.44 -4.85
N GLY A 160 19.18 2.33 -4.54
CA GLY A 160 19.59 1.42 -3.49
C GLY A 160 18.55 0.38 -3.12
N SER A 161 18.76 -0.23 -1.97
CA SER A 161 17.81 -1.16 -1.37
C SER A 161 17.84 -1.07 0.15
N LEU A 162 16.74 -1.43 0.80
CA LEU A 162 16.60 -1.53 2.25
C LEU A 162 16.25 -2.97 2.61
N VAL A 163 17.11 -3.65 3.35
CA VAL A 163 16.81 -4.98 3.89
C VAL A 163 16.00 -4.81 5.18
N VAL A 164 14.85 -5.44 5.25
CA VAL A 164 13.92 -5.37 6.39
C VAL A 164 14.07 -6.63 7.24
N GLY A 165 14.40 -6.43 8.53
CA GLY A 165 14.52 -7.53 9.48
C GLY A 165 15.44 -8.65 9.03
N GLU A 166 15.18 -9.86 9.51
CA GLU A 166 15.88 -11.07 9.07
C GLU A 166 15.02 -11.84 8.06
N GLU A 167 15.65 -12.42 7.03
CA GLU A 167 14.97 -13.06 5.90
C GLU A 167 14.02 -14.20 6.31
N ASP A 168 14.39 -14.94 7.35
CA ASP A 168 13.59 -16.07 7.85
C ASP A 168 12.34 -15.61 8.63
N GLU A 169 12.26 -14.35 9.05
CA GLU A 169 11.20 -13.83 9.88
C GLU A 169 10.23 -12.91 9.12
N ILE A 170 10.76 -12.12 8.17
CA ILE A 170 10.02 -11.11 7.41
C ILE A 170 10.06 -11.45 5.92
N TRP A 171 8.93 -11.73 5.35
CA TRP A 171 8.73 -12.06 3.93
C TRP A 171 7.32 -11.64 3.49
N ASN A 172 7.04 -11.67 2.20
CA ASN A 172 5.76 -11.24 1.64
C ASN A 172 5.36 -9.82 2.07
N LEU A 173 6.35 -8.90 2.19
CA LEU A 173 6.03 -7.50 2.33
C LEU A 173 5.25 -7.04 1.10
N ASN A 174 4.07 -6.49 1.32
CA ASN A 174 3.14 -6.12 0.26
C ASN A 174 2.91 -4.62 0.26
N GLU A 175 1.69 -4.14 0.49
CA GLU A 175 1.39 -2.72 0.44
C GLU A 175 2.16 -1.93 1.51
N LEU A 176 2.62 -0.74 1.13
CA LEU A 176 3.47 0.13 1.93
C LEU A 176 2.80 1.48 2.17
N GLU A 177 2.97 2.03 3.37
CA GLU A 177 2.63 3.40 3.71
C GLU A 177 3.81 4.08 4.39
N CYS A 178 4.23 5.25 3.90
CA CYS A 178 5.35 6.02 4.42
C CYS A 178 4.87 7.14 5.35
N HIS A 179 5.26 7.11 6.64
CA HIS A 179 4.89 8.15 7.59
C HIS A 179 6.03 8.52 8.53
N GLY A 180 6.34 9.81 8.63
CA GLY A 180 7.42 10.33 9.49
C GLY A 180 8.79 9.79 9.08
N ASN A 181 9.34 8.83 9.79
CA ASN A 181 10.58 8.11 9.45
C ASN A 181 10.36 6.59 9.43
N HIS A 182 9.13 6.18 9.21
CA HIS A 182 8.71 4.79 9.27
C HIS A 182 8.03 4.38 7.97
N ILE A 183 8.16 3.11 7.64
CA ILE A 183 7.40 2.42 6.63
C ILE A 183 6.45 1.47 7.37
N LEU A 184 5.16 1.58 7.11
CA LEU A 184 4.19 0.58 7.51
C LEU A 184 4.03 -0.39 6.35
N ALA A 185 4.18 -1.68 6.60
CA ALA A 185 4.08 -2.69 5.56
C ALA A 185 3.18 -3.84 6.03
N ASN A 186 2.15 -4.19 5.27
CA ASN A 186 1.43 -5.41 5.56
C ASN A 186 2.25 -6.61 5.08
N GLN A 187 2.18 -7.70 5.83
CA GLN A 187 2.74 -8.99 5.44
C GLN A 187 1.62 -9.84 4.84
N TRP A 188 1.64 -10.02 3.52
CA TRP A 188 0.60 -10.77 2.80
C TRP A 188 0.45 -12.19 3.36
N MET A 189 -0.78 -12.69 3.43
CA MET A 189 -1.20 -13.95 4.04
C MET A 189 -1.09 -14.00 5.57
N THR A 190 -0.86 -12.87 6.23
CA THR A 190 -0.87 -12.74 7.70
C THR A 190 -1.72 -11.55 8.14
N PRO A 191 -2.14 -11.48 9.39
CA PRO A 191 -2.86 -10.30 9.90
C PRO A 191 -1.91 -9.17 10.35
N PHE A 192 -0.62 -9.23 10.06
CA PHE A 192 0.35 -8.30 10.60
C PHE A 192 0.63 -7.12 9.67
N VAL A 193 0.74 -5.93 10.28
CA VAL A 193 1.35 -4.74 9.70
C VAL A 193 2.57 -4.40 10.53
N HIS A 194 3.73 -4.34 9.86
CA HIS A 194 5.01 -4.03 10.48
C HIS A 194 5.30 -2.54 10.43
N ILE A 195 5.86 -1.99 11.51
CA ILE A 195 6.42 -0.64 11.54
C ILE A 195 7.94 -0.76 11.42
N ILE A 196 8.46 -0.27 10.32
CA ILE A 196 9.84 -0.47 9.89
C ILE A 196 10.54 0.89 9.93
N SER A 197 11.78 0.92 10.43
CA SER A 197 12.65 2.09 10.33
C SER A 197 13.08 2.29 8.87
N ALA A 198 12.69 3.41 8.25
CA ALA A 198 13.06 3.72 6.87
C ALA A 198 14.57 3.95 6.66
N SER A 199 15.33 4.14 7.74
CA SER A 199 16.78 4.35 7.67
C SER A 199 17.60 3.08 7.87
N SER A 200 17.08 2.09 8.62
CA SER A 200 17.84 0.89 8.99
C SER A 200 17.22 -0.43 8.53
N GLY A 201 15.92 -0.44 8.16
CA GLY A 201 15.20 -1.67 7.89
C GLY A 201 14.79 -2.46 9.15
N GLU A 202 15.12 -1.96 10.34
CA GLU A 202 14.75 -2.60 11.60
C GLU A 202 13.22 -2.62 11.76
N VAL A 203 12.65 -3.78 12.10
CA VAL A 203 11.25 -3.93 12.49
C VAL A 203 11.09 -3.47 13.92
N LEU A 204 10.58 -2.26 14.12
CA LEU A 204 10.43 -1.62 15.42
C LEU A 204 9.28 -2.21 16.23
N SER A 205 8.20 -2.58 15.55
CA SER A 205 7.01 -3.17 16.15
C SER A 205 6.10 -3.77 15.09
N SER A 206 5.10 -4.53 15.52
CA SER A 206 4.08 -5.09 14.64
C SER A 206 2.69 -4.88 15.25
N ILE A 207 1.69 -4.67 14.40
CA ILE A 207 0.27 -4.54 14.75
C ILE A 207 -0.42 -5.82 14.28
N ASP A 208 -1.10 -6.51 15.19
CA ASP A 208 -1.94 -7.65 14.86
C ASP A 208 -3.38 -7.17 14.58
N LEU A 209 -3.81 -7.30 13.33
CA LEU A 209 -5.13 -6.93 12.85
C LEU A 209 -6.12 -8.10 12.82
N SER A 210 -5.80 -9.26 13.40
CA SER A 210 -6.68 -10.44 13.41
C SER A 210 -8.05 -10.18 14.08
N GLY A 211 -8.14 -9.15 14.91
CA GLY A 211 -9.39 -8.71 15.55
C GLY A 211 -10.26 -7.79 14.72
N LEU A 212 -9.81 -7.34 13.54
CA LEU A 212 -10.66 -6.55 12.66
C LEU A 212 -11.82 -7.39 12.12
N PRO A 213 -13.04 -6.82 12.00
CA PRO A 213 -14.11 -7.49 11.31
C PRO A 213 -13.65 -7.82 9.89
N SER A 214 -13.57 -9.11 9.56
CA SER A 214 -13.30 -9.51 8.18
C SER A 214 -14.45 -9.05 7.31
N GLY A 215 -14.19 -8.06 6.45
CA GLY A 215 -15.05 -7.85 5.31
C GLY A 215 -15.08 -9.19 4.55
N THR A 216 -16.26 -9.72 4.27
CA THR A 216 -16.37 -10.91 3.45
C THR A 216 -15.94 -10.53 2.04
N SER A 217 -14.64 -10.64 1.75
CA SER A 217 -14.16 -10.71 0.37
C SER A 217 -14.91 -11.87 -0.27
N GLY A 218 -15.60 -11.60 -1.36
CA GLY A 218 -16.13 -12.69 -2.15
C GLY A 218 -14.95 -13.55 -2.58
N ASP A 219 -14.97 -14.85 -2.22
CA ASP A 219 -14.07 -15.84 -2.77
C ASP A 219 -14.08 -15.71 -4.29
N ARG A 220 -13.11 -14.99 -4.83
CA ARG A 220 -12.71 -15.18 -6.21
C ARG A 220 -11.46 -16.04 -6.14
N ASN A 221 -11.69 -17.35 -6.21
CA ASN A 221 -10.63 -18.26 -6.54
C ASN A 221 -10.03 -17.80 -7.87
N GLU A 222 -8.74 -17.54 -7.85
CA GLU A 222 -7.92 -17.34 -9.04
C GLU A 222 -8.04 -18.51 -10.01
#